data_ec9a756062e26af4120d470651315751
#
_entry.id   ec9a756062e26af4120d470651315751
#
_cell.length_a   1.000
_cell.length_b   1.000
_cell.length_c   1.000
_cell.angle_alpha   90.00
_cell.angle_beta   90.00
_cell.angle_gamma   90.00
#
_symmetry.space_group_name_H-M   'P 1'
#
loop_
_entity.id
_entity.type
_entity.pdbx_description
1 polymer ?
#
loop_
_entity_poly.entity_id
_entity_poly.type
_entity_poly.pdbx_seq_one_letter_code
_entity_poly.pdbx_strand_id
1 'polypeptide(L)'
;MVKIDLITGFLGSGKTTFIKKYAKYLIDSGKNIGILENDYGAVNVDMMLLQDLMGDQCELEMVSGGCDKDCHRRRFKTKLIAMGMCGYDRVIVEPSGIFDVDEFFDALREDPLDKWYEIGNVIAIADAGLPEQMSKDAEYLLGSEAADAGLVFVSKLDESSKEQSDTILPHINRAMESISCTRKLSEEDVMKKKWDELTNDDWNRILTCGYHTESWQKRDVEDDKSDRKSVV
;
A
#
# COMPACT_ATOMS: atom_id res chain seq x y z
N MET A 1 10.52 16.27 9.97
CA MET A 1 9.70 15.92 8.81
C MET A 1 8.79 14.76 9.19
N VAL A 2 7.56 14.76 8.73
CA VAL A 2 6.62 13.66 8.95
C VAL A 2 7.00 12.48 8.07
N LYS A 3 7.13 11.28 8.62
CA LYS A 3 7.34 10.09 7.80
C LYS A 3 6.02 9.69 7.14
N ILE A 4 6.05 9.38 5.84
CA ILE A 4 4.88 8.94 5.10
C ILE A 4 5.13 7.55 4.52
N ASP A 5 4.23 6.61 4.80
CA ASP A 5 4.29 5.24 4.32
C ASP A 5 3.17 4.98 3.32
N LEU A 6 3.48 4.24 2.26
CA LEU A 6 2.54 3.77 1.26
C LEU A 6 2.28 2.28 1.47
N ILE A 7 1.01 1.92 1.64
CA ILE A 7 0.59 0.52 1.74
C ILE A 7 -0.14 0.16 0.45
N THR A 8 0.55 -0.48 -0.45
CA THR A 8 0.05 -0.87 -1.76
C THR A 8 -0.32 -2.35 -1.80
N GLY A 9 -0.93 -2.81 -2.88
CA GLY A 9 -1.34 -4.20 -3.05
C GLY A 9 -2.68 -4.31 -3.76
N PHE A 10 -2.89 -5.41 -4.46
CA PHE A 10 -4.08 -5.67 -5.26
C PHE A 10 -5.39 -5.58 -4.44
N LEU A 11 -6.51 -5.33 -5.11
CA LEU A 11 -7.82 -5.24 -4.46
C LEU A 11 -8.12 -6.54 -3.70
N GLY A 12 -8.55 -6.41 -2.43
CA GLY A 12 -8.83 -7.55 -1.57
C GLY A 12 -7.60 -8.26 -0.99
N SER A 13 -6.38 -7.79 -1.23
CA SER A 13 -5.16 -8.40 -0.67
C SER A 13 -5.01 -8.26 0.84
N GLY A 14 -5.87 -7.50 1.52
CA GLY A 14 -5.83 -7.30 2.98
C GLY A 14 -5.07 -6.06 3.43
N LYS A 15 -4.91 -5.04 2.57
CA LYS A 15 -4.28 -3.75 2.91
C LYS A 15 -4.88 -3.11 4.16
N THR A 16 -6.19 -2.94 4.19
CA THR A 16 -6.90 -2.31 5.32
C THR A 16 -6.70 -3.08 6.63
N THR A 17 -6.66 -4.43 6.55
CA THR A 17 -6.33 -5.27 7.72
C THR A 17 -4.90 -5.03 8.20
N PHE A 18 -3.95 -4.92 7.27
CA PHE A 18 -2.57 -4.59 7.58
C PHE A 18 -2.49 -3.20 8.24
N ILE A 19 -3.10 -2.18 7.62
CA ILE A 19 -3.11 -0.80 8.11
C ILE A 19 -3.67 -0.76 9.52
N LYS A 20 -4.79 -1.44 9.79
CA LYS A 20 -5.38 -1.51 11.14
C LYS A 20 -4.40 -2.02 12.19
N LYS A 21 -3.66 -3.08 11.89
CA LYS A 21 -2.67 -3.66 12.81
C LYS A 21 -1.42 -2.81 12.94
N TYR A 22 -0.94 -2.26 11.83
CA TYR A 22 0.23 -1.38 11.80
C TYR A 22 -0.04 -0.07 12.57
N ALA A 23 -1.17 0.56 12.31
CA ALA A 23 -1.60 1.75 13.03
C ALA A 23 -1.73 1.50 14.53
N LYS A 24 -2.37 0.38 14.92
CA LYS A 24 -2.47 -0.01 16.32
C LYS A 24 -1.11 -0.15 16.99
N TYR A 25 -0.15 -0.80 16.33
CA TYR A 25 1.21 -0.93 16.85
C TYR A 25 1.90 0.42 17.06
N LEU A 26 1.71 1.35 16.11
CA LEU A 26 2.26 2.71 16.21
C LEU A 26 1.63 3.49 17.38
N ILE A 27 0.31 3.44 17.53
CA ILE A 27 -0.43 4.08 18.62
C ILE A 27 0.02 3.50 19.97
N ASP A 28 0.09 2.18 20.10
CA ASP A 28 0.54 1.49 21.31
C ASP A 28 2.02 1.85 21.67
N SER A 29 2.79 2.26 20.64
CA SER A 29 4.16 2.78 20.79
C SER A 29 4.21 4.29 21.09
N GLY A 30 3.07 4.94 21.33
CA GLY A 30 2.96 6.36 21.67
C GLY A 30 3.13 7.32 20.49
N LYS A 31 2.91 6.86 19.25
CA LYS A 31 2.98 7.70 18.06
C LYS A 31 1.65 8.38 17.76
N ASN A 32 1.75 9.62 17.28
CA ASN A 32 0.63 10.36 16.71
C ASN A 32 0.61 10.12 15.20
N ILE A 33 -0.45 9.56 14.65
CA ILE A 33 -0.52 9.14 13.25
C ILE A 33 -1.74 9.71 12.52
N GLY A 34 -1.57 9.91 11.21
CA GLY A 34 -2.66 10.13 10.29
C GLY A 34 -2.80 8.96 9.33
N ILE A 35 -4.02 8.55 9.00
CA ILE A 35 -4.30 7.58 7.95
C ILE A 35 -5.04 8.29 6.84
N LEU A 36 -4.56 8.15 5.60
CA LEU A 36 -5.17 8.75 4.42
C LEU A 36 -5.63 7.65 3.47
N GLU A 37 -6.94 7.47 3.41
CA GLU A 37 -7.60 6.63 2.42
C GLU A 37 -7.75 7.41 1.12
N ASN A 38 -7.22 6.88 0.04
CA ASN A 38 -7.26 7.48 -1.28
C ASN A 38 -8.08 6.59 -2.22
N ASP A 39 -9.41 6.78 -2.27
CA ASP A 39 -10.32 5.95 -3.05
C ASP A 39 -11.11 6.77 -4.08
N TYR A 40 -11.30 6.20 -5.27
CA TYR A 40 -12.18 6.75 -6.30
C TYR A 40 -13.67 6.44 -6.05
N GLY A 41 -13.99 5.56 -5.10
CA GLY A 41 -15.36 5.13 -4.77
C GLY A 41 -16.18 6.18 -4.04
N ALA A 42 -17.52 6.06 -4.14
CA ALA A 42 -18.46 6.94 -3.43
C ALA A 42 -18.74 6.49 -1.99
N VAL A 43 -18.45 5.24 -1.65
CA VAL A 43 -18.64 4.66 -0.30
C VAL A 43 -17.38 3.87 0.03
N ASN A 44 -16.67 4.30 1.06
CA ASN A 44 -15.47 3.63 1.50
C ASN A 44 -15.79 2.70 2.68
N VAL A 45 -15.82 1.39 2.39
CA VAL A 45 -16.02 0.35 3.41
C VAL A 45 -14.80 0.24 4.31
N ASP A 46 -13.61 0.54 3.77
CA ASP A 46 -12.34 0.42 4.48
C ASP A 46 -12.26 1.45 5.61
N MET A 47 -12.76 2.67 5.39
CA MET A 47 -12.92 3.69 6.44
C MET A 47 -13.72 3.17 7.65
N MET A 48 -14.78 2.39 7.44
CA MET A 48 -15.57 1.83 8.54
C MET A 48 -14.76 0.84 9.37
N LEU A 49 -13.86 0.09 8.76
CA LEU A 49 -13.01 -0.88 9.45
C LEU A 49 -11.91 -0.20 10.29
N LEU A 50 -11.57 1.03 9.98
CA LEU A 50 -10.53 1.81 10.65
C LEU A 50 -11.08 2.76 11.72
N GLN A 51 -12.39 2.99 11.76
CA GLN A 51 -13.03 3.93 12.71
C GLN A 51 -12.69 3.67 14.17
N ASP A 52 -12.50 2.41 14.57
CA ASP A 52 -12.13 2.03 15.94
C ASP A 52 -10.76 2.58 16.38
N LEU A 53 -9.92 3.01 15.43
CA LEU A 53 -8.60 3.56 15.69
C LEU A 53 -8.64 5.08 15.97
N MET A 54 -9.73 5.75 15.61
CA MET A 54 -9.84 7.20 15.78
C MET A 54 -9.80 7.61 17.24
N GLY A 55 -9.01 8.62 17.54
CA GLY A 55 -8.82 9.15 18.87
C GLY A 55 -7.73 10.21 18.91
N ASP A 56 -7.25 10.53 20.11
CA ASP A 56 -6.26 11.59 20.32
C ASP A 56 -4.93 11.37 19.58
N GLN A 57 -4.61 10.12 19.24
CA GLN A 57 -3.36 9.73 18.56
C GLN A 57 -3.55 9.23 17.13
N CYS A 58 -4.77 9.19 16.62
CA CYS A 58 -5.04 8.72 15.27
C CYS A 58 -6.17 9.50 14.63
N GLU A 59 -5.88 10.12 13.51
CA GLU A 59 -6.87 10.80 12.66
C GLU A 59 -6.98 10.06 11.33
N LEU A 60 -8.22 9.91 10.87
CA LEU A 60 -8.56 9.21 9.64
C LEU A 60 -9.12 10.20 8.65
N GLU A 61 -8.46 10.32 7.50
CA GLU A 61 -8.80 11.23 6.43
C GLU A 61 -9.03 10.49 5.12
N MET A 62 -9.82 11.07 4.24
CA MET A 62 -10.17 10.47 2.96
C MET A 62 -10.05 11.46 1.81
N VAL A 63 -9.56 10.96 0.68
CA VAL A 63 -9.71 11.60 -0.63
C VAL A 63 -10.67 10.74 -1.44
N SER A 64 -11.85 11.27 -1.71
CA SER A 64 -12.86 10.57 -2.50
C SER A 64 -13.24 11.35 -3.75
N GLY A 65 -13.57 10.62 -4.81
CA GLY A 65 -14.07 11.17 -6.06
C GLY A 65 -13.10 12.10 -6.77
N GLY A 66 -13.49 12.52 -7.93
CA GLY A 66 -12.79 13.44 -8.82
C GLY A 66 -13.48 13.35 -10.16
N CYS A 67 -13.49 14.45 -10.95
CA CYS A 67 -14.02 14.40 -12.31
C CYS A 67 -13.03 13.72 -13.27
N ASP A 68 -11.75 13.73 -12.93
CA ASP A 68 -10.63 13.14 -13.67
C ASP A 68 -9.42 12.89 -12.76
N LYS A 69 -8.36 12.28 -13.30
CA LYS A 69 -7.10 11.98 -12.58
C LYS A 69 -6.45 13.25 -12.01
N ASP A 70 -6.43 14.35 -12.76
CA ASP A 70 -5.80 15.61 -12.33
C ASP A 70 -6.54 16.25 -11.15
N CYS A 71 -7.86 16.17 -11.14
CA CYS A 71 -8.69 16.65 -10.02
C CYS A 71 -8.42 15.82 -8.77
N HIS A 72 -8.33 14.51 -8.93
CA HIS A 72 -8.04 13.60 -7.82
C HIS A 72 -6.63 13.83 -7.24
N ARG A 73 -5.61 13.94 -8.08
CA ARG A 73 -4.23 14.27 -7.69
C ARG A 73 -4.14 15.58 -6.92
N ARG A 74 -4.86 16.63 -7.37
CA ARG A 74 -4.92 17.91 -6.65
C ARG A 74 -5.56 17.79 -5.27
N ARG A 75 -6.63 17.01 -5.14
CA ARG A 75 -7.28 16.74 -3.84
C ARG A 75 -6.36 16.00 -2.90
N PHE A 76 -5.68 14.95 -3.40
CA PHE A 76 -4.69 14.20 -2.65
C PHE A 76 -3.59 15.11 -2.12
N LYS A 77 -2.98 15.92 -2.98
CA LYS A 77 -1.95 16.90 -2.58
C LYS A 77 -2.47 17.91 -1.56
N THR A 78 -3.67 18.47 -1.76
CA THR A 78 -4.28 19.41 -0.81
C THR A 78 -4.50 18.77 0.56
N LYS A 79 -4.94 17.51 0.60
CA LYS A 79 -5.15 16.77 1.84
C LYS A 79 -3.81 16.53 2.57
N LEU A 80 -2.78 16.12 1.86
CA LEU A 80 -1.43 15.95 2.43
C LEU A 80 -0.88 17.28 2.98
N ILE A 81 -1.13 18.42 2.30
CA ILE A 81 -0.75 19.74 2.82
C ILE A 81 -1.44 20.00 4.17
N ALA A 82 -2.73 19.74 4.27
CA ALA A 82 -3.46 19.91 5.53
C ALA A 82 -2.92 18.99 6.64
N MET A 83 -2.71 17.71 6.33
CA MET A 83 -2.18 16.73 7.28
C MET A 83 -0.75 17.04 7.72
N GLY A 84 0.09 17.61 6.85
CA GLY A 84 1.45 18.03 7.21
C GLY A 84 1.51 19.12 8.28
N MET A 85 0.41 19.84 8.50
CA MET A 85 0.28 20.86 9.54
C MET A 85 -0.22 20.31 10.88
N CYS A 86 -0.70 19.06 10.93
CA CYS A 86 -1.28 18.46 12.14
C CYS A 86 -0.24 17.93 13.14
N GLY A 87 1.04 17.85 12.75
CA GLY A 87 2.12 17.43 13.65
C GLY A 87 2.17 15.93 13.91
N TYR A 88 1.77 15.11 12.93
CA TYR A 88 1.90 13.66 13.02
C TYR A 88 3.37 13.21 13.04
N ASP A 89 3.65 12.11 13.75
CA ASP A 89 4.92 11.40 13.65
C ASP A 89 5.01 10.64 12.32
N ARG A 90 3.85 10.12 11.87
CA ARG A 90 3.74 9.30 10.66
C ARG A 90 2.37 9.42 10.00
N VAL A 91 2.37 9.41 8.68
CA VAL A 91 1.15 9.30 7.86
C VAL A 91 1.20 7.99 7.09
N ILE A 92 0.11 7.23 7.14
CA ILE A 92 -0.08 5.99 6.39
C ILE A 92 -1.05 6.29 5.25
N VAL A 93 -0.67 5.95 4.02
CA VAL A 93 -1.52 6.13 2.83
C VAL A 93 -1.94 4.78 2.31
N GLU A 94 -3.25 4.56 2.18
CA GLU A 94 -3.82 3.47 1.38
C GLU A 94 -4.28 4.03 0.03
N PRO A 95 -3.60 3.74 -1.07
CA PRO A 95 -4.05 4.16 -2.39
C PRO A 95 -5.20 3.29 -2.89
N SER A 96 -5.98 3.80 -3.85
CA SER A 96 -6.90 2.95 -4.61
C SER A 96 -6.13 1.86 -5.36
N GLY A 97 -6.80 0.73 -5.65
CA GLY A 97 -6.14 -0.45 -6.24
C GLY A 97 -5.57 -0.30 -7.66
N ILE A 98 -5.64 0.90 -8.26
CA ILE A 98 -5.06 1.27 -9.56
C ILE A 98 -4.08 2.45 -9.45
N PHE A 99 -3.63 2.75 -8.22
CA PHE A 99 -2.75 3.88 -7.98
C PHE A 99 -1.32 3.55 -8.42
N ASP A 100 -0.73 4.44 -9.20
CA ASP A 100 0.66 4.35 -9.61
C ASP A 100 1.57 4.85 -8.47
N VAL A 101 2.49 3.99 -8.02
CA VAL A 101 3.46 4.32 -6.95
C VAL A 101 4.33 5.52 -7.32
N ASP A 102 4.64 5.69 -8.61
CA ASP A 102 5.40 6.86 -9.08
C ASP A 102 4.63 8.17 -8.89
N GLU A 103 3.29 8.16 -9.06
CA GLU A 103 2.48 9.36 -8.81
C GLU A 103 2.56 9.80 -7.33
N PHE A 104 2.69 8.83 -6.41
CA PHE A 104 2.92 9.11 -5.00
C PHE A 104 4.29 9.78 -4.78
N PHE A 105 5.35 9.22 -5.37
CA PHE A 105 6.68 9.80 -5.26
C PHE A 105 6.75 11.20 -5.87
N ASP A 106 6.17 11.38 -7.05
CA ASP A 106 6.13 12.67 -7.74
C ASP A 106 5.38 13.72 -6.93
N ALA A 107 4.23 13.36 -6.35
CA ALA A 107 3.46 14.28 -5.51
C ALA A 107 4.28 14.76 -4.29
N LEU A 108 5.03 13.86 -3.65
CA LEU A 108 5.82 14.18 -2.46
C LEU A 108 7.10 14.97 -2.77
N ARG A 109 7.59 14.94 -4.01
CA ARG A 109 8.75 15.73 -4.45
C ARG A 109 8.37 17.15 -4.85
N GLU A 110 7.07 17.47 -4.94
CA GLU A 110 6.61 18.81 -5.25
C GLU A 110 6.51 19.70 -4.00
N ASP A 111 6.84 21.00 -4.16
CA ASP A 111 6.66 22.02 -3.10
C ASP A 111 5.15 22.18 -2.75
N PRO A 112 4.78 22.26 -1.48
CA PRO A 112 5.59 22.29 -0.26
C PRO A 112 5.81 20.90 0.39
N LEU A 113 5.33 19.81 -0.19
CA LEU A 113 5.32 18.48 0.43
C LEU A 113 6.73 17.94 0.66
N ASP A 114 7.67 18.26 -0.25
CA ASP A 114 9.09 17.90 -0.17
C ASP A 114 9.81 18.45 1.09
N LYS A 115 9.25 19.51 1.68
CA LYS A 115 9.78 20.14 2.90
C LYS A 115 9.17 19.58 4.18
N TRP A 116 8.02 18.96 4.07
CA TRP A 116 7.23 18.50 5.23
C TRP A 116 7.27 16.99 5.42
N TYR A 117 7.38 16.25 4.33
CA TYR A 117 7.36 14.80 4.34
C TYR A 117 8.71 14.18 3.98
N GLU A 118 8.97 13.06 4.60
CA GLU A 118 10.04 12.13 4.24
C GLU A 118 9.38 10.79 3.92
N ILE A 119 9.66 10.24 2.74
CA ILE A 119 9.16 8.91 2.38
C ILE A 119 9.77 7.90 3.34
N GLY A 120 8.93 7.20 4.07
CA GLY A 120 9.33 6.19 5.04
C GLY A 120 9.43 4.82 4.39
N ASN A 121 8.28 4.16 4.23
CA ASN A 121 8.22 2.81 3.71
C ASN A 121 7.23 2.69 2.55
N VAL A 122 7.52 1.79 1.61
CA VAL A 122 6.56 1.25 0.65
C VAL A 122 6.40 -0.23 0.96
N ILE A 123 5.19 -0.64 1.31
CA ILE A 123 4.88 -2.01 1.70
C ILE A 123 3.81 -2.54 0.77
N ALA A 124 4.14 -3.58 0.00
CA ALA A 124 3.20 -4.25 -0.87
C ALA A 124 2.54 -5.42 -0.12
N ILE A 125 1.21 -5.49 -0.15
CA ILE A 125 0.44 -6.57 0.46
C ILE A 125 0.02 -7.55 -0.63
N ALA A 126 0.50 -8.79 -0.53
CA ALA A 126 0.18 -9.86 -1.46
C ALA A 126 -0.66 -10.93 -0.77
N ASP A 127 -1.76 -11.34 -1.40
CA ASP A 127 -2.60 -12.44 -0.93
C ASP A 127 -1.90 -13.78 -1.16
N ALA A 128 -1.77 -14.62 -0.13
CA ALA A 128 -1.21 -15.97 -0.27
C ALA A 128 -2.00 -16.88 -1.21
N GLY A 129 -3.28 -16.58 -1.42
CA GLY A 129 -4.20 -17.31 -2.32
C GLY A 129 -4.28 -16.74 -3.73
N LEU A 130 -3.35 -15.88 -4.17
CA LEU A 130 -3.36 -15.37 -5.55
C LEU A 130 -3.41 -16.50 -6.58
N PRO A 131 -4.30 -16.42 -7.58
CA PRO A 131 -4.38 -17.43 -8.63
C PRO A 131 -3.08 -17.44 -9.47
N GLU A 132 -2.65 -18.62 -9.92
CA GLU A 132 -1.45 -18.76 -10.74
C GLU A 132 -1.52 -18.00 -12.07
N GLN A 133 -2.72 -17.81 -12.59
CA GLN A 133 -2.99 -17.08 -13.83
C GLN A 133 -3.89 -15.90 -13.51
N MET A 134 -3.41 -14.71 -13.77
CA MET A 134 -4.14 -13.47 -13.62
C MET A 134 -4.33 -12.79 -14.97
N SER A 135 -5.20 -11.79 -15.04
CA SER A 135 -5.28 -10.93 -16.22
C SER A 135 -3.96 -10.18 -16.42
N LYS A 136 -3.70 -9.72 -17.64
CA LYS A 136 -2.47 -8.95 -17.93
C LYS A 136 -2.36 -7.68 -17.10
N ASP A 137 -3.50 -7.05 -16.79
CA ASP A 137 -3.54 -5.83 -16.02
C ASP A 137 -3.31 -6.11 -14.53
N ALA A 138 -3.86 -7.22 -14.02
CA ALA A 138 -3.60 -7.67 -12.66
C ALA A 138 -2.12 -8.09 -12.45
N GLU A 139 -1.51 -8.77 -13.42
CA GLU A 139 -0.06 -9.08 -13.40
C GLU A 139 0.78 -7.79 -13.46
N TYR A 140 0.37 -6.82 -14.28
CA TYR A 140 1.03 -5.52 -14.33
C TYR A 140 0.99 -4.80 -12.97
N LEU A 141 -0.20 -4.72 -12.34
CA LEU A 141 -0.36 -4.11 -11.03
C LEU A 141 0.47 -4.83 -9.97
N LEU A 142 0.41 -6.17 -9.92
CA LEU A 142 1.20 -6.95 -8.98
C LEU A 142 2.70 -6.67 -9.12
N GLY A 143 3.21 -6.61 -10.35
CA GLY A 143 4.62 -6.34 -10.63
C GLY A 143 5.02 -4.91 -10.27
N SER A 144 4.23 -3.90 -10.65
CA SER A 144 4.54 -2.49 -10.42
C SER A 144 4.47 -2.11 -8.94
N GLU A 145 3.50 -2.66 -8.20
CA GLU A 145 3.38 -2.43 -6.76
C GLU A 145 4.52 -3.06 -5.95
N ALA A 146 5.00 -4.24 -6.38
CA ALA A 146 6.12 -4.91 -5.73
C ALA A 146 7.49 -4.32 -6.09
N ALA A 147 7.60 -3.68 -7.25
CA ALA A 147 8.88 -3.15 -7.76
C ALA A 147 9.52 -2.16 -6.79
N ASP A 148 8.75 -1.22 -6.26
CA ASP A 148 9.25 -0.17 -5.36
C ASP A 148 9.11 -0.52 -3.87
N ALA A 149 8.48 -1.65 -3.54
CA ALA A 149 8.29 -2.05 -2.16
C ALA A 149 9.61 -2.36 -1.45
N GLY A 150 9.83 -1.77 -0.28
CA GLY A 150 10.90 -2.17 0.63
C GLY A 150 10.60 -3.50 1.32
N LEU A 151 9.32 -3.89 1.38
CA LEU A 151 8.86 -5.16 1.93
C LEU A 151 7.57 -5.60 1.23
N VAL A 152 7.51 -6.89 0.87
CA VAL A 152 6.26 -7.55 0.49
C VAL A 152 5.75 -8.35 1.69
N PHE A 153 4.55 -8.01 2.16
CA PHE A 153 3.89 -8.74 3.24
C PHE A 153 2.85 -9.69 2.66
N VAL A 154 3.00 -10.99 2.95
CA VAL A 154 2.06 -12.01 2.48
C VAL A 154 0.93 -12.18 3.50
N SER A 155 -0.27 -11.84 3.08
CA SER A 155 -1.50 -11.90 3.87
C SER A 155 -2.24 -13.22 3.69
N LYS A 156 -3.31 -13.44 4.47
CA LYS A 156 -4.25 -14.58 4.37
C LYS A 156 -3.59 -15.97 4.42
N LEU A 157 -2.49 -16.07 5.15
CA LEU A 157 -1.78 -17.36 5.32
C LEU A 157 -2.63 -18.42 6.03
N ASP A 158 -3.68 -18.00 6.77
CA ASP A 158 -4.60 -18.94 7.43
C ASP A 158 -5.63 -19.54 6.47
N GLU A 159 -5.86 -18.89 5.33
CA GLU A 159 -6.83 -19.28 4.30
C GLU A 159 -6.18 -20.06 3.15
N SER A 160 -4.84 -20.12 3.12
CA SER A 160 -4.06 -20.65 2.00
C SER A 160 -3.25 -21.87 2.39
N SER A 161 -2.98 -22.75 1.42
CA SER A 161 -2.08 -23.88 1.64
C SER A 161 -0.61 -23.43 1.65
N LYS A 162 0.26 -24.28 2.22
CA LYS A 162 1.71 -24.01 2.22
C LYS A 162 2.25 -23.90 0.79
N GLU A 163 1.77 -24.78 -0.10
CA GLU A 163 2.18 -24.80 -1.51
C GLU A 163 1.83 -23.46 -2.20
N GLN A 164 0.62 -22.93 -1.96
CA GLN A 164 0.21 -21.61 -2.47
C GLN A 164 1.15 -20.51 -1.94
N SER A 165 1.40 -20.47 -0.63
CA SER A 165 2.28 -19.49 -0.03
C SER A 165 3.73 -19.57 -0.58
N ASP A 166 4.21 -20.75 -0.93
CA ASP A 166 5.56 -20.94 -1.49
C ASP A 166 5.65 -20.46 -2.96
N THR A 167 4.53 -20.39 -3.69
CA THR A 167 4.51 -19.93 -5.09
C THR A 167 4.44 -18.40 -5.22
N ILE A 168 4.12 -17.65 -4.16
CA ILE A 168 3.92 -16.19 -4.21
C ILE A 168 5.19 -15.47 -4.68
N LEU A 169 6.34 -15.71 -4.08
CA LEU A 169 7.59 -15.03 -4.45
C LEU A 169 7.99 -15.30 -5.91
N PRO A 170 7.99 -16.55 -6.41
CA PRO A 170 8.18 -16.81 -7.83
C PRO A 170 7.17 -16.11 -8.74
N HIS A 171 5.89 -16.01 -8.32
CA HIS A 171 4.85 -15.33 -9.10
C HIS A 171 5.13 -13.83 -9.19
N ILE A 172 5.36 -13.16 -8.08
CA ILE A 172 5.68 -11.72 -8.06
C ILE A 172 6.91 -11.44 -8.93
N ASN A 173 7.96 -12.26 -8.84
CA ASN A 173 9.15 -12.08 -9.67
C ASN A 173 8.84 -12.23 -11.18
N ARG A 174 7.95 -13.15 -11.57
CA ARG A 174 7.48 -13.25 -12.97
C ARG A 174 6.69 -12.02 -13.40
N ALA A 175 5.82 -11.51 -12.53
CA ALA A 175 5.05 -10.30 -12.78
C ALA A 175 5.98 -9.09 -12.98
N MET A 176 6.98 -8.90 -12.14
CA MET A 176 8.02 -7.86 -12.27
C MET A 176 8.83 -8.01 -13.57
N GLU A 177 9.22 -9.23 -13.93
CA GLU A 177 9.93 -9.51 -15.18
C GLU A 177 9.05 -9.17 -16.40
N SER A 178 7.74 -9.43 -16.34
CA SER A 178 6.79 -9.15 -17.42
C SER A 178 6.65 -7.67 -17.75
N ILE A 179 6.94 -6.79 -16.79
CA ILE A 179 6.96 -5.33 -16.94
C ILE A 179 8.37 -4.79 -17.20
N SER A 180 9.34 -5.65 -17.44
CA SER A 180 10.76 -5.30 -17.67
C SER A 180 11.44 -4.65 -16.46
N CYS A 181 10.98 -4.92 -15.25
CA CYS A 181 11.68 -4.55 -14.03
C CYS A 181 12.92 -5.42 -13.85
N THR A 182 14.07 -4.80 -13.57
CA THR A 182 15.34 -5.53 -13.41
C THR A 182 15.56 -6.06 -12.00
N ARG A 183 14.84 -5.50 -11.02
CA ARG A 183 14.87 -5.98 -9.63
C ARG A 183 14.27 -7.38 -9.53
N LYS A 184 14.86 -8.19 -8.67
CA LYS A 184 14.33 -9.50 -8.32
C LYS A 184 14.26 -9.62 -6.80
N LEU A 185 13.08 -9.96 -6.30
CA LEU A 185 12.86 -10.15 -4.87
C LEU A 185 13.47 -11.48 -4.40
N SER A 186 14.02 -11.47 -3.20
CA SER A 186 14.51 -12.61 -2.44
C SER A 186 13.57 -12.92 -1.25
N GLU A 187 13.83 -13.99 -0.52
CA GLU A 187 13.09 -14.29 0.72
C GLU A 187 13.30 -13.19 1.81
N GLU A 188 14.40 -12.43 1.72
CA GLU A 188 14.63 -11.29 2.62
C GLU A 188 13.73 -10.10 2.32
N ASP A 189 13.21 -9.98 1.11
CA ASP A 189 12.26 -8.92 0.73
C ASP A 189 10.82 -9.26 1.08
N VAL A 190 10.56 -10.50 1.53
CA VAL A 190 9.20 -11.01 1.76
C VAL A 190 9.01 -11.40 3.23
N MET A 191 7.85 -11.08 3.77
CA MET A 191 7.44 -11.50 5.11
C MET A 191 6.22 -12.41 5.01
N LYS A 192 6.39 -13.69 5.34
CA LYS A 192 5.37 -14.74 5.38
C LYS A 192 5.10 -15.12 6.84
N LYS A 193 4.36 -14.26 7.56
CA LYS A 193 3.99 -14.50 8.96
C LYS A 193 2.53 -14.19 9.20
N LYS A 194 1.89 -14.98 10.07
CA LYS A 194 0.55 -14.69 10.55
C LYS A 194 0.57 -13.49 11.48
N TRP A 195 -0.57 -12.83 11.62
CA TRP A 195 -0.69 -11.60 12.41
C TRP A 195 -0.32 -11.76 13.88
N ASP A 196 -0.67 -12.90 14.49
CA ASP A 196 -0.44 -13.24 15.88
C ASP A 196 0.98 -13.77 16.14
N GLU A 197 1.73 -14.08 15.07
CA GLU A 197 3.13 -14.52 15.13
C GLU A 197 4.12 -13.35 14.99
N LEU A 198 3.65 -12.12 14.71
CA LEU A 198 4.52 -10.96 14.55
C LEU A 198 5.15 -10.56 15.89
N THR A 199 6.47 -10.53 15.89
CA THR A 199 7.30 -10.11 17.02
C THR A 199 7.64 -8.62 16.94
N ASN A 200 8.23 -8.07 17.99
CA ASN A 200 8.75 -6.70 17.94
C ASN A 200 9.84 -6.51 16.88
N ASP A 201 10.66 -7.53 16.62
CA ASP A 201 11.68 -7.48 15.56
C ASP A 201 11.04 -7.43 14.18
N ASP A 202 9.94 -8.15 13.97
CA ASP A 202 9.17 -8.08 12.73
C ASP A 202 8.58 -6.69 12.50
N TRP A 203 8.00 -6.10 13.55
CA TRP A 203 7.51 -4.72 13.48
C TRP A 203 8.61 -3.71 13.23
N ASN A 204 9.79 -3.87 13.85
CA ASN A 204 10.95 -3.04 13.57
C ASN A 204 11.38 -3.17 12.10
N ARG A 205 11.37 -4.37 11.54
CA ARG A 205 11.66 -4.62 10.13
C ARG A 205 10.64 -3.91 9.22
N ILE A 206 9.34 -4.01 9.54
CA ILE A 206 8.27 -3.30 8.82
C ILE A 206 8.49 -1.78 8.87
N LEU A 207 8.82 -1.24 10.06
CA LEU A 207 9.02 0.20 10.29
C LEU A 207 10.25 0.78 9.56
N THR A 208 11.19 -0.04 9.16
CA THR A 208 12.49 0.35 8.60
C THR A 208 12.81 -0.29 7.25
N CYS A 209 11.82 -0.90 6.59
CA CYS A 209 12.03 -1.57 5.32
C CYS A 209 12.38 -0.60 4.17
N GLY A 210 12.00 0.67 4.29
CA GLY A 210 12.27 1.68 3.28
C GLY A 210 11.49 1.46 1.99
N TYR A 211 12.10 1.83 0.87
CA TYR A 211 11.51 1.70 -0.46
C TYR A 211 12.62 1.64 -1.52
N HIS A 212 12.25 1.25 -2.74
CA HIS A 212 13.11 1.30 -3.92
C HIS A 212 12.54 2.28 -4.94
N THR A 213 13.33 2.65 -5.92
CA THR A 213 12.91 3.43 -7.08
C THR A 213 13.38 2.69 -8.32
N GLU A 214 12.55 1.79 -8.80
CA GLU A 214 12.85 0.95 -9.92
C GLU A 214 12.27 1.52 -11.23
N SER A 215 12.78 1.06 -12.33
CA SER A 215 12.27 1.42 -13.65
C SER A 215 11.59 0.22 -14.29
N TRP A 216 10.40 0.44 -14.83
CA TRP A 216 9.66 -0.57 -15.61
C TRP A 216 8.88 0.04 -16.76
N GLN A 217 8.34 -0.82 -17.64
CA GLN A 217 7.50 -0.38 -18.75
C GLN A 217 6.11 -0.03 -18.24
N LYS A 218 5.78 1.27 -18.25
CA LYS A 218 4.45 1.76 -17.85
C LYS A 218 3.39 1.38 -18.87
N ARG A 219 2.20 1.07 -18.37
CA ARG A 219 0.97 0.87 -19.15
C ARG A 219 -0.14 1.70 -18.55
N ASP A 220 -0.99 2.26 -19.40
CA ASP A 220 -2.26 2.80 -18.95
C ASP A 220 -3.20 1.62 -18.62
N VAL A 221 -3.47 1.41 -17.35
CA VAL A 221 -4.48 0.45 -16.88
C VAL A 221 -5.81 1.19 -16.86
N GLU A 222 -6.73 0.82 -17.75
CA GLU A 222 -8.10 1.32 -17.71
C GLU A 222 -8.85 0.65 -16.56
N ASP A 223 -9.65 1.43 -15.83
CA ASP A 223 -10.50 0.97 -14.74
C ASP A 223 -11.63 0.09 -15.33
N ASP A 224 -11.35 -1.18 -15.58
CA ASP A 224 -12.35 -2.12 -16.08
C ASP A 224 -13.33 -2.47 -14.95
N LYS A 225 -14.48 -1.80 -14.96
CA LYS A 225 -15.59 -2.00 -14.02
C LYS A 225 -16.16 -3.43 -14.06
N SER A 226 -15.71 -4.29 -14.98
CA SER A 226 -16.15 -5.67 -15.13
C SER A 226 -15.52 -6.62 -14.12
N ASP A 227 -14.28 -6.36 -13.68
CA ASP A 227 -13.57 -7.22 -12.70
C ASP A 227 -14.12 -7.09 -11.27
N ARG A 228 -14.89 -6.03 -10.97
CA ARG A 228 -15.58 -5.89 -9.66
C ARG A 228 -16.70 -6.92 -9.43
N LYS A 229 -17.10 -7.70 -10.44
CA LYS A 229 -18.21 -8.68 -10.36
C LYS A 229 -17.76 -10.13 -10.27
N SER A 230 -16.49 -10.43 -10.41
CA SER A 230 -15.98 -11.81 -10.43
C SER A 230 -15.37 -12.29 -9.11
N VAL A 231 -15.43 -11.47 -8.05
CA VAL A 231 -15.00 -11.84 -6.70
C VAL A 231 -16.18 -11.65 -5.74
N VAL A 232 -17.19 -12.52 -5.88
CA VAL A 232 -18.21 -12.81 -4.86
C VAL A 232 -18.30 -14.33 -4.71
#